data_fd331f796e52ce4ba49ad16ece70489d
#
_entry.id   fd331f796e52ce4ba49ad16ece70489d
#
_cell.length_a   1.000
_cell.length_b   1.000
_cell.length_c   1.000
_cell.angle_alpha   90.00
_cell.angle_beta   90.00
_cell.angle_gamma   90.00
#
_symmetry.space_group_name_H-M   'P 1'
#
loop_
_entity.id
_entity.type
_entity.pdbx_description
1 polymer ?
#
loop_
_entity_poly.entity_id
_entity_poly.type
_entity_poly.pdbx_seq_one_letter_code
_entity_poly.pdbx_strand_id
1 'polypeptide(L)'
;MLAPVGVVLLVIAIGTAEDSGWAQAARDPSTDQRYATALKTAKRVGKPTTTTTTTTTQPATTTTQATVIESYDAVPFAADSPWNSGLGAGALFRSTSDPMTTNLRSSTWTPWVNAGQYSHPLIQASWSDPVVSMTCDYISGVGAGATTQFRVPLNATAAPGTDGHLHVINPERTQVVEMFQVRGSGSQRTCNYLVRNDLRSSGFGAGGTRAHGGSAIGGLIRSNELDGTPIRHALAVALSAGQLKQGFVWPATAEDGDAQWSYYGAVPMGSYLAIPLSVDVGALNLTPEGRAVALALQRYGAYVVDRASGVMLYTEPSLEGSSELDNLRRDMRTLVGQLRIVANNSPQSVNGWNP
;
A
#
# COMPACT_ATOMS: atom_id res chain seq x y z
N MET A 1 36.62 22.86 6.45
CA MET A 1 35.93 21.86 5.63
C MET A 1 35.29 20.89 6.58
N LEU A 2 33.99 21.04 6.84
CA LEU A 2 33.20 20.17 7.73
C LEU A 2 32.46 19.18 6.83
N ALA A 3 32.69 17.89 7.04
CA ALA A 3 31.98 16.81 6.38
C ALA A 3 30.52 16.74 6.87
N PRO A 4 29.57 16.39 6.02
CA PRO A 4 28.20 16.21 6.47
C PRO A 4 28.08 14.97 7.35
N VAL A 5 27.52 15.17 8.54
CA VAL A 5 27.12 14.10 9.46
C VAL A 5 25.93 13.37 8.83
N GLY A 6 26.16 12.15 8.39
CA GLY A 6 25.09 11.26 7.96
C GLY A 6 24.20 10.89 9.16
N VAL A 7 22.94 11.27 9.09
CA VAL A 7 21.92 10.80 10.03
C VAL A 7 21.62 9.35 9.71
N VAL A 8 22.20 8.44 10.49
CA VAL A 8 21.77 7.05 10.52
C VAL A 8 20.43 7.00 11.24
N LEU A 9 19.34 6.80 10.49
CA LEU A 9 18.04 6.46 11.08
C LEU A 9 18.14 5.03 11.62
N LEU A 10 18.43 4.93 12.91
CA LEU A 10 18.30 3.68 13.64
C LEU A 10 16.80 3.50 13.94
N VAL A 11 16.09 2.73 13.12
CA VAL A 11 14.77 2.19 13.50
C VAL A 11 15.04 1.16 14.60
N ILE A 12 15.03 1.61 15.85
CA ILE A 12 15.11 0.71 16.99
C ILE A 12 13.72 0.10 17.15
N ALA A 13 13.52 -1.09 16.61
CA ALA A 13 12.47 -1.96 17.06
C ALA A 13 12.83 -2.40 18.50
N ILE A 14 12.40 -1.62 19.50
CA ILE A 14 12.48 -2.02 20.91
C ILE A 14 11.24 -2.88 21.16
N GLY A 15 11.32 -4.11 20.76
CA GLY A 15 10.46 -5.21 21.14
C GLY A 15 11.26 -6.47 20.97
N THR A 16 11.30 -7.32 21.97
CA THR A 16 11.87 -8.66 21.85
C THR A 16 11.12 -9.37 20.72
N ALA A 17 11.82 -10.11 19.89
CA ALA A 17 11.33 -10.72 18.65
C ALA A 17 10.12 -11.67 18.82
N GLU A 18 9.62 -11.83 20.01
CA GLU A 18 8.50 -12.71 20.36
C GLU A 18 7.14 -11.99 20.35
N ASP A 19 7.08 -10.65 20.45
CA ASP A 19 5.83 -9.90 20.54
C ASP A 19 5.49 -9.07 19.28
N SER A 20 6.38 -9.01 18.30
CA SER A 20 6.07 -8.35 17.03
C SER A 20 5.34 -9.33 16.12
N GLY A 21 4.05 -9.14 15.87
CA GLY A 21 3.21 -9.97 14.98
C GLY A 21 3.75 -10.15 13.56
N TRP A 22 4.78 -9.45 13.20
CA TRP A 22 5.53 -9.52 11.95
C TRP A 22 6.18 -10.89 11.72
N ALA A 23 6.79 -11.47 12.76
CA ALA A 23 7.46 -12.76 12.65
C ALA A 23 6.46 -13.92 12.53
N GLN A 24 5.24 -13.76 13.01
CA GLN A 24 4.23 -14.81 13.03
C GLN A 24 3.38 -14.84 11.77
N ALA A 25 3.02 -13.68 11.21
CA ALA A 25 2.28 -13.60 9.95
C ALA A 25 3.07 -14.18 8.76
N ALA A 26 4.39 -14.05 8.77
CA ALA A 26 5.27 -14.58 7.72
C ALA A 26 5.54 -16.11 7.84
N ARG A 27 5.15 -16.77 8.94
CA ARG A 27 5.46 -18.18 9.23
C ARG A 27 4.26 -19.11 9.35
N ASP A 28 3.02 -18.57 9.37
CA ASP A 28 1.83 -19.38 9.60
C ASP A 28 1.03 -19.58 8.29
N PRO A 29 1.16 -20.77 7.64
CA PRO A 29 0.35 -21.12 6.46
C PRO A 29 -1.16 -21.15 6.75
N SER A 30 -1.57 -21.19 8.05
CA SER A 30 -2.98 -21.21 8.44
C SER A 30 -3.66 -19.85 8.26
N THR A 31 -2.89 -18.76 8.08
CA THR A 31 -3.43 -17.41 7.87
C THR A 31 -4.25 -17.37 6.57
N ASP A 32 -3.77 -18.01 5.51
CA ASP A 32 -4.49 -18.10 4.23
C ASP A 32 -5.72 -19.01 4.30
N GLN A 33 -5.68 -20.08 5.08
CA GLN A 33 -6.86 -20.94 5.29
C GLN A 33 -7.94 -20.22 6.10
N ARG A 34 -7.58 -19.37 7.06
CA ARG A 34 -8.54 -18.51 7.79
C ARG A 34 -9.14 -17.44 6.89
N TYR A 35 -8.35 -16.89 5.96
CA TYR A 35 -8.82 -15.95 4.95
C TYR A 35 -9.88 -16.61 4.02
N ALA A 36 -9.56 -17.79 3.50
CA ALA A 36 -10.50 -18.56 2.68
C ALA A 36 -11.74 -19.05 3.46
N THR A 37 -11.61 -19.30 4.76
CA THR A 37 -12.72 -19.72 5.63
C THR A 37 -13.62 -18.53 5.99
N ALA A 38 -13.07 -17.35 6.25
CA ALA A 38 -13.83 -16.13 6.52
C ALA A 38 -14.70 -15.73 5.31
N LEU A 39 -14.17 -15.85 4.09
CA LEU A 39 -14.93 -15.62 2.85
C LEU A 39 -16.05 -16.63 2.64
N LYS A 40 -15.87 -17.90 3.05
CA LYS A 40 -16.93 -18.93 2.98
C LYS A 40 -18.05 -18.72 4.01
N THR A 41 -17.70 -18.18 5.18
CA THR A 41 -18.69 -17.95 6.26
C THR A 41 -19.56 -16.73 5.96
N ALA A 42 -19.03 -15.69 5.32
CA ALA A 42 -19.79 -14.51 4.91
C ALA A 42 -20.87 -14.82 3.85
N LYS A 43 -20.70 -15.87 3.03
CA LYS A 43 -21.68 -16.32 2.02
C LYS A 43 -22.86 -17.14 2.57
N ARG A 44 -22.94 -17.37 3.88
CA ARG A 44 -23.97 -18.21 4.52
C ARG A 44 -24.96 -17.47 5.43
N VAL A 45 -25.14 -16.17 5.27
CA VAL A 45 -26.23 -15.46 5.95
C VAL A 45 -27.49 -15.51 5.07
N GLY A 46 -28.47 -16.25 5.54
CA GLY A 46 -29.64 -16.70 4.79
C GLY A 46 -30.65 -15.61 4.49
N LYS A 47 -31.52 -15.99 3.58
CA LYS A 47 -32.73 -15.36 3.08
C LYS A 47 -33.59 -14.76 4.22
N PRO A 48 -34.05 -13.51 4.14
CA PRO A 48 -34.86 -12.90 5.20
C PRO A 48 -36.30 -13.51 5.23
N THR A 49 -36.71 -13.90 6.40
CA THR A 49 -38.12 -14.23 6.72
C THR A 49 -38.80 -12.91 7.10
N THR A 50 -39.89 -12.60 6.41
CA THR A 50 -40.70 -11.40 6.65
C THR A 50 -41.44 -11.55 7.98
N THR A 51 -41.08 -10.76 8.98
CA THR A 51 -41.85 -10.56 10.20
C THR A 51 -42.24 -9.09 10.27
N THR A 52 -43.56 -8.86 10.26
CA THR A 52 -44.16 -7.52 10.40
C THR A 52 -44.01 -7.08 11.85
N THR A 53 -43.28 -6.00 12.10
CA THR A 53 -43.16 -5.36 13.41
C THR A 53 -43.50 -3.89 13.31
N THR A 54 -44.39 -3.46 14.18
CA THR A 54 -44.95 -2.13 14.34
C THR A 54 -43.89 -1.09 14.60
N THR A 55 -43.90 -0.02 13.82
CA THR A 55 -42.91 1.09 13.84
C THR A 55 -43.17 2.01 15.02
N THR A 56 -42.24 2.09 15.93
CA THR A 56 -42.08 3.21 16.86
C THR A 56 -41.01 4.12 16.28
N THR A 57 -41.40 5.33 15.88
CA THR A 57 -40.51 6.35 15.31
C THR A 57 -39.61 6.92 16.41
N GLN A 58 -38.33 6.50 16.41
CA GLN A 58 -37.26 7.16 17.14
C GLN A 58 -36.57 8.17 16.20
N PRO A 59 -36.20 9.37 16.67
CA PRO A 59 -35.54 10.36 15.81
C PRO A 59 -34.26 9.80 15.22
N ALA A 60 -34.12 9.91 13.90
CA ALA A 60 -32.93 9.49 13.18
C ALA A 60 -31.73 10.30 13.64
N THR A 61 -30.82 9.68 14.37
CA THR A 61 -29.48 10.20 14.57
C THR A 61 -28.76 10.08 13.23
N THR A 62 -28.57 11.19 12.54
CA THR A 62 -27.80 11.22 11.30
C THR A 62 -26.34 10.88 11.65
N THR A 63 -25.97 9.64 11.52
CA THR A 63 -24.56 9.22 11.60
C THR A 63 -23.91 9.74 10.33
N THR A 64 -23.17 10.84 10.42
CA THR A 64 -22.34 11.32 9.33
C THR A 64 -21.26 10.26 9.09
N GLN A 65 -21.43 9.48 8.03
CA GLN A 65 -20.43 8.51 7.59
C GLN A 65 -19.17 9.27 7.22
N ALA A 66 -17.99 8.77 7.61
CA ALA A 66 -16.73 9.37 7.21
C ALA A 66 -16.70 9.49 5.69
N THR A 67 -16.43 10.69 5.20
CA THR A 67 -16.29 10.90 3.77
C THR A 67 -14.99 10.21 3.35
N VAL A 68 -15.10 9.02 2.83
CA VAL A 68 -14.03 8.40 2.04
C VAL A 68 -13.83 9.34 0.86
N ILE A 69 -12.59 9.67 0.52
CA ILE A 69 -12.33 10.48 -0.68
C ILE A 69 -12.68 9.62 -1.88
N GLU A 70 -13.89 9.76 -2.38
CA GLU A 70 -14.32 9.13 -3.62
C GLU A 70 -13.68 9.76 -4.86
N SER A 71 -13.06 10.91 -4.73
CA SER A 71 -12.32 11.57 -5.82
C SER A 71 -11.22 12.46 -5.25
N TYR A 72 -10.08 11.89 -4.99
CA TYR A 72 -8.84 12.65 -4.98
C TYR A 72 -8.43 12.80 -6.45
N ASP A 73 -8.93 13.84 -7.11
CA ASP A 73 -8.66 14.13 -8.53
C ASP A 73 -7.18 14.45 -8.80
N ALA A 74 -6.40 14.63 -7.75
CA ALA A 74 -4.98 14.82 -7.85
C ALA A 74 -4.27 13.52 -7.48
N VAL A 75 -3.44 13.05 -8.39
CA VAL A 75 -2.43 12.03 -8.08
C VAL A 75 -1.55 12.60 -6.95
N PRO A 76 -1.36 11.90 -5.82
CA PRO A 76 -0.56 12.41 -4.73
C PRO A 76 0.88 12.65 -5.19
N PHE A 77 1.55 13.63 -4.57
CA PHE A 77 2.93 14.00 -4.82
C PHE A 77 3.15 14.89 -6.05
N ALA A 78 4.38 15.36 -6.20
CA ALA A 78 4.79 16.24 -7.30
C ALA A 78 4.69 15.53 -8.66
N ALA A 79 4.51 16.29 -9.73
CA ALA A 79 4.39 15.74 -11.07
C ALA A 79 5.63 14.96 -11.53
N ASP A 80 6.81 15.34 -11.03
CA ASP A 80 8.10 14.68 -11.26
C ASP A 80 8.42 13.58 -10.23
N SER A 81 7.50 13.29 -9.32
CA SER A 81 7.62 12.15 -8.40
C SER A 81 7.84 10.85 -9.18
N PRO A 82 8.68 9.93 -8.69
CA PRO A 82 8.78 8.59 -9.25
C PRO A 82 7.43 7.87 -9.39
N TRP A 83 6.47 8.16 -8.51
CA TRP A 83 5.11 7.62 -8.59
C TRP A 83 4.35 8.13 -9.81
N ASN A 84 4.56 9.39 -10.22
CA ASN A 84 3.79 10.07 -11.26
C ASN A 84 4.51 10.07 -12.61
N SER A 85 5.80 9.77 -12.61
CA SER A 85 6.60 9.67 -13.82
C SER A 85 6.30 8.38 -14.58
N GLY A 86 6.10 8.48 -15.88
CA GLY A 86 5.88 7.31 -16.74
C GLY A 86 7.14 6.45 -16.89
N LEU A 87 6.96 5.23 -17.39
CA LEU A 87 8.07 4.38 -17.83
C LEU A 87 8.86 5.09 -18.94
N GLY A 88 10.16 5.24 -18.73
CA GLY A 88 11.04 5.93 -19.67
C GLY A 88 11.24 5.17 -20.97
N ALA A 89 11.38 5.90 -22.08
CA ALA A 89 11.66 5.30 -23.39
C ALA A 89 13.01 4.54 -23.42
N GLY A 90 13.93 4.89 -22.55
CA GLY A 90 15.22 4.22 -22.35
C GLY A 90 15.21 3.09 -21.32
N ALA A 91 14.06 2.62 -20.87
CA ALA A 91 13.95 1.57 -19.88
C ALA A 91 14.59 0.26 -20.34
N LEU A 92 15.57 -0.22 -19.59
CA LEU A 92 16.30 -1.47 -19.86
C LEU A 92 15.71 -2.59 -19.02
N PHE A 93 15.01 -3.50 -19.65
CA PHE A 93 14.43 -4.65 -18.98
C PHE A 93 15.43 -5.79 -18.82
N ARG A 94 15.52 -6.36 -17.61
CA ARG A 94 16.19 -7.65 -17.42
C ARG A 94 15.48 -8.74 -18.24
N SER A 95 16.22 -9.74 -18.68
CA SER A 95 15.64 -10.84 -19.45
C SER A 95 14.62 -11.65 -18.64
N THR A 96 13.81 -12.43 -19.31
CA THR A 96 12.86 -13.36 -18.65
C THR A 96 13.56 -14.47 -17.87
N SER A 97 14.80 -14.82 -18.23
CA SER A 97 15.67 -15.79 -17.54
C SER A 97 16.60 -15.16 -16.51
N ASP A 98 16.59 -13.83 -16.36
CA ASP A 98 17.37 -13.16 -15.31
C ASP A 98 16.93 -13.65 -13.92
N PRO A 99 17.86 -13.91 -12.99
CA PRO A 99 17.52 -14.42 -11.64
C PRO A 99 16.51 -13.57 -10.89
N MET A 100 16.56 -12.23 -10.99
CA MET A 100 15.56 -11.36 -10.34
C MET A 100 14.17 -11.53 -10.97
N THR A 101 14.08 -11.58 -12.31
CA THR A 101 12.80 -11.77 -13.01
C THR A 101 12.22 -13.17 -12.72
N THR A 102 13.07 -14.20 -12.72
CA THR A 102 12.66 -15.57 -12.39
C THR A 102 12.16 -15.66 -10.95
N ASN A 103 12.91 -15.08 -10.01
CA ASN A 103 12.54 -15.07 -8.59
C ASN A 103 11.25 -14.26 -8.34
N LEU A 104 11.06 -13.10 -8.97
CA LEU A 104 9.81 -12.33 -8.92
C LEU A 104 8.59 -13.18 -9.26
N ARG A 105 8.71 -14.08 -10.24
CA ARG A 105 7.64 -14.94 -10.75
C ARG A 105 7.52 -16.28 -10.03
N SER A 106 8.44 -16.61 -9.15
CA SER A 106 8.54 -17.94 -8.49
C SER A 106 7.67 -18.07 -7.24
N SER A 107 6.84 -17.09 -6.91
CA SER A 107 5.97 -17.17 -5.73
C SER A 107 5.12 -18.43 -5.76
N THR A 108 5.17 -19.23 -4.70
CA THR A 108 4.27 -20.38 -4.47
C THR A 108 2.88 -19.94 -4.09
N TRP A 109 2.74 -18.73 -3.58
CA TRP A 109 1.46 -18.12 -3.21
C TRP A 109 0.76 -17.53 -4.42
N THR A 110 -0.56 -17.64 -4.45
CA THR A 110 -1.37 -16.96 -5.46
C THR A 110 -1.20 -15.45 -5.30
N PRO A 111 -0.79 -14.72 -6.35
CA PRO A 111 -0.76 -13.26 -6.32
C PRO A 111 -2.12 -12.70 -5.94
N TRP A 112 -2.16 -11.64 -5.14
CA TRP A 112 -3.38 -11.12 -4.56
C TRP A 112 -3.45 -9.59 -4.58
N VAL A 113 -4.61 -9.06 -4.21
CA VAL A 113 -4.83 -7.62 -4.03
C VAL A 113 -5.44 -7.40 -2.65
N ASN A 114 -4.73 -6.66 -1.79
CA ASN A 114 -5.20 -6.29 -0.46
C ASN A 114 -6.11 -5.07 -0.55
N ALA A 115 -7.34 -5.23 -0.06
CA ALA A 115 -8.32 -4.16 0.05
C ALA A 115 -8.88 -4.07 1.49
N GLY A 116 -9.38 -5.15 2.05
CA GLY A 116 -9.90 -5.16 3.42
C GLY A 116 -8.77 -5.23 4.45
N GLN A 117 -8.29 -6.45 4.71
CA GLN A 117 -7.21 -6.70 5.65
C GLN A 117 -5.87 -6.26 5.05
N TYR A 118 -4.99 -5.65 5.87
CA TYR A 118 -3.68 -5.14 5.43
C TYR A 118 -3.75 -4.09 4.32
N SER A 119 -4.88 -3.41 4.19
CA SER A 119 -5.08 -2.31 3.24
C SER A 119 -4.71 -0.96 3.87
N HIS A 120 -4.87 0.10 3.08
CA HIS A 120 -4.51 1.46 3.45
C HIS A 120 -5.74 2.38 3.38
N PRO A 121 -6.58 2.43 4.44
CA PRO A 121 -7.66 3.40 4.52
C PRO A 121 -7.12 4.81 4.37
N LEU A 122 -7.60 5.54 3.39
CA LEU A 122 -7.22 6.91 3.13
C LEU A 122 -8.45 7.81 3.28
N ILE A 123 -8.38 8.74 4.21
CA ILE A 123 -9.50 9.60 4.58
C ILE A 123 -9.07 11.04 4.44
N GLN A 124 -9.89 11.87 3.81
CA GLN A 124 -9.70 13.31 3.83
C GLN A 124 -10.46 13.91 5.01
N ALA A 125 -9.74 14.60 5.89
CA ALA A 125 -10.35 15.40 6.93
C ALA A 125 -10.94 16.69 6.33
N SER A 126 -11.99 17.18 6.97
CA SER A 126 -12.63 18.46 6.69
C SER A 126 -12.34 19.49 7.80
N TRP A 127 -12.61 20.75 7.55
CA TRP A 127 -12.49 21.80 8.56
C TRP A 127 -13.47 21.63 9.73
N SER A 128 -14.58 20.91 9.54
CA SER A 128 -15.56 20.58 10.57
C SER A 128 -15.18 19.40 11.44
N ASP A 129 -14.20 18.58 11.02
CA ASP A 129 -13.74 17.45 11.81
C ASP A 129 -12.98 17.92 13.07
N PRO A 130 -13.12 17.22 14.19
CA PRO A 130 -12.44 17.59 15.42
C PRO A 130 -10.92 17.44 15.29
N VAL A 131 -10.20 18.28 16.04
CA VAL A 131 -8.78 18.10 16.28
C VAL A 131 -8.63 17.04 17.38
N VAL A 132 -7.94 15.97 17.07
CA VAL A 132 -7.69 14.85 17.98
C VAL A 132 -6.21 14.80 18.35
N SER A 133 -5.93 14.52 19.63
CA SER A 133 -4.58 14.23 20.10
C SER A 133 -4.27 12.74 19.88
N MET A 134 -3.17 12.46 19.20
CA MET A 134 -2.66 11.11 18.93
C MET A 134 -1.30 10.94 19.60
N THR A 135 -1.20 9.97 20.51
CA THR A 135 0.08 9.56 21.12
C THR A 135 0.54 8.27 20.45
N CYS A 136 1.79 8.24 19.99
CA CYS A 136 2.36 7.07 19.32
C CYS A 136 3.67 6.65 20.00
N ASP A 137 3.98 5.36 19.91
CA ASP A 137 5.23 4.82 20.44
C ASP A 137 6.43 5.53 19.80
N TYR A 138 6.31 5.93 18.52
CA TYR A 138 7.28 6.79 17.84
C TYR A 138 6.60 7.70 16.80
N ILE A 139 6.98 8.98 16.79
CA ILE A 139 6.61 9.94 15.74
C ILE A 139 7.87 10.39 14.98
N SER A 140 7.88 10.19 13.67
CA SER A 140 9.01 10.58 12.80
C SER A 140 9.30 12.08 12.94
N GLY A 141 10.57 12.41 13.14
CA GLY A 141 11.03 13.79 13.33
C GLY A 141 10.73 14.40 14.70
N VAL A 142 10.02 13.67 15.61
CA VAL A 142 9.68 14.17 16.96
C VAL A 142 10.28 13.28 18.03
N GLY A 143 10.09 11.95 17.96
CA GLY A 143 10.68 11.01 18.92
C GLY A 143 9.67 10.03 19.53
N ALA A 144 10.16 9.26 20.52
CA ALA A 144 9.41 8.21 21.19
C ALA A 144 8.40 8.79 22.19
N GLY A 145 7.22 8.15 22.32
CA GLY A 145 6.15 8.52 23.24
C GLY A 145 5.53 9.90 22.99
N ALA A 146 5.78 10.47 21.82
CA ALA A 146 5.33 11.81 21.49
C ALA A 146 3.84 11.86 21.17
N THR A 147 3.26 13.05 21.36
CA THR A 147 1.88 13.36 21.03
C THR A 147 1.83 14.43 19.95
N THR A 148 0.94 14.27 18.99
CA THR A 148 0.66 15.25 17.94
C THR A 148 -0.83 15.46 17.79
N GLN A 149 -1.21 16.54 17.12
CA GLN A 149 -2.61 16.90 16.89
C GLN A 149 -2.88 17.09 15.40
N PHE A 150 -4.04 16.63 14.96
CA PHE A 150 -4.53 16.83 13.59
C PHE A 150 -6.04 16.58 13.53
N ARG A 151 -6.69 17.07 12.47
CA ARG A 151 -8.11 16.82 12.25
C ARG A 151 -8.30 15.41 11.71
N VAL A 152 -9.30 14.71 12.26
CA VAL A 152 -9.70 13.38 11.80
C VAL A 152 -11.18 13.14 12.11
N PRO A 153 -11.97 12.58 11.19
CA PRO A 153 -13.32 12.13 11.48
C PRO A 153 -13.33 11.10 12.62
N LEU A 154 -14.22 11.25 13.59
CA LEU A 154 -14.27 10.36 14.77
C LEU A 154 -14.62 8.91 14.40
N ASN A 155 -15.34 8.72 13.32
CA ASN A 155 -15.71 7.40 12.78
C ASN A 155 -14.65 6.82 11.81
N ALA A 156 -13.52 7.51 11.58
CA ALA A 156 -12.41 6.93 10.84
C ALA A 156 -11.94 5.65 11.50
N THR A 157 -11.71 4.59 10.74
CA THR A 157 -11.28 3.29 11.24
C THR A 157 -10.00 2.84 10.55
N ALA A 158 -9.10 2.23 11.31
CA ALA A 158 -7.92 1.60 10.76
C ALA A 158 -8.28 0.32 9.98
N ALA A 159 -7.42 -0.08 9.05
CA ALA A 159 -7.54 -1.36 8.37
C ALA A 159 -7.52 -2.51 9.40
N PRO A 160 -8.32 -3.56 9.20
CA PRO A 160 -8.21 -4.75 10.01
C PRO A 160 -6.89 -5.49 9.73
N GLY A 161 -6.47 -6.30 10.70
CA GLY A 161 -5.19 -7.01 10.67
C GLY A 161 -4.19 -6.41 11.65
N THR A 162 -2.98 -6.97 11.69
CA THR A 162 -1.93 -6.56 12.63
C THR A 162 -1.32 -5.21 12.29
N ASP A 163 -1.38 -4.80 11.03
CA ASP A 163 -0.77 -3.55 10.55
C ASP A 163 -1.58 -2.31 10.91
N GLY A 164 -2.90 -2.44 11.05
CA GLY A 164 -3.77 -1.39 11.55
C GLY A 164 -3.51 -0.01 10.94
N HIS A 165 -3.27 0.06 9.63
CA HIS A 165 -2.99 1.32 8.94
C HIS A 165 -4.19 2.27 8.95
N LEU A 166 -3.93 3.56 9.08
CA LEU A 166 -4.88 4.63 8.86
C LEU A 166 -4.13 5.85 8.33
N HIS A 167 -4.60 6.42 7.24
CA HIS A 167 -4.01 7.59 6.60
C HIS A 167 -5.03 8.72 6.52
N VAL A 168 -4.62 9.92 6.91
CA VAL A 168 -5.51 11.09 6.95
C VAL A 168 -4.88 12.26 6.22
N ILE A 169 -5.52 12.69 5.14
CA ILE A 169 -5.16 13.92 4.44
C ILE A 169 -5.76 15.11 5.20
N ASN A 170 -4.98 16.16 5.38
CA ASN A 170 -5.43 17.39 6.01
C ASN A 170 -6.46 18.13 5.13
N PRO A 171 -7.29 19.05 5.71
CA PRO A 171 -8.31 19.80 4.95
C PRO A 171 -7.73 20.60 3.78
N GLU A 172 -6.48 21.05 3.89
CA GLU A 172 -5.77 21.82 2.87
C GLU A 172 -5.30 20.96 1.68
N ARG A 173 -5.37 19.63 1.81
CA ARG A 173 -4.86 18.67 0.81
C ARG A 173 -3.35 18.83 0.50
N THR A 174 -2.57 19.22 1.49
CA THR A 174 -1.13 19.44 1.34
C THR A 174 -0.29 18.39 2.06
N GLN A 175 -0.89 17.68 3.02
CA GLN A 175 -0.18 16.72 3.87
C GLN A 175 -1.05 15.49 4.14
N VAL A 176 -0.41 14.34 4.20
CA VAL A 176 -1.00 13.11 4.75
C VAL A 176 -0.31 12.74 6.06
N VAL A 177 -1.11 12.41 7.08
CA VAL A 177 -0.67 11.77 8.32
C VAL A 177 -0.84 10.27 8.13
N GLU A 178 0.25 9.55 8.16
CA GLU A 178 0.27 8.10 8.01
C GLU A 178 0.57 7.44 9.34
N MET A 179 -0.23 6.45 9.68
CA MET A 179 -0.16 5.77 10.97
C MET A 179 -0.14 4.26 10.79
N PHE A 180 0.67 3.61 11.61
CA PHE A 180 0.80 2.15 11.67
C PHE A 180 0.42 1.67 13.07
N GLN A 181 -0.28 0.53 13.11
CA GLN A 181 -0.83 -0.08 14.34
C GLN A 181 -1.65 0.91 15.16
N VAL A 182 -2.63 1.54 14.52
CA VAL A 182 -3.60 2.39 15.20
C VAL A 182 -4.48 1.55 16.12
N ARG A 183 -4.62 1.99 17.36
CA ARG A 183 -5.43 1.36 18.41
C ARG A 183 -6.46 2.35 18.93
N GLY A 184 -7.62 1.84 19.36
CA GLY A 184 -8.72 2.67 19.85
C GLY A 184 -9.55 3.30 18.74
N SER A 185 -10.50 4.16 19.11
CA SER A 185 -11.45 4.79 18.20
C SER A 185 -11.86 6.19 18.70
N GLY A 186 -12.58 6.94 17.89
CA GLY A 186 -13.05 8.28 18.24
C GLY A 186 -11.89 9.23 18.53
N SER A 187 -11.92 9.89 19.68
CA SER A 187 -10.86 10.78 20.18
C SER A 187 -9.79 10.05 21.00
N GLN A 188 -10.00 8.79 21.32
CA GLN A 188 -9.12 7.96 22.17
C GLN A 188 -8.33 7.00 21.27
N ARG A 189 -7.29 7.52 20.60
CA ARG A 189 -6.45 6.74 19.69
C ARG A 189 -4.99 6.84 20.06
N THR A 190 -4.29 5.74 19.85
CA THR A 190 -2.82 5.66 19.90
C THR A 190 -2.32 4.95 18.66
N CYS A 191 -1.01 4.99 18.38
CA CYS A 191 -0.40 4.21 17.31
C CYS A 191 1.02 3.77 17.71
N ASN A 192 1.55 2.80 16.97
CA ASN A 192 2.96 2.45 17.11
C ASN A 192 3.83 3.50 16.41
N TYR A 193 3.55 3.80 15.14
CA TYR A 193 4.35 4.72 14.35
C TYR A 193 3.47 5.73 13.61
N LEU A 194 3.94 6.99 13.53
CA LEU A 194 3.31 8.06 12.78
C LEU A 194 4.35 8.86 12.01
N VAL A 195 4.03 9.19 10.77
CA VAL A 195 4.82 10.08 9.92
C VAL A 195 3.89 11.05 9.18
N ARG A 196 4.42 12.22 8.81
CA ARG A 196 3.73 13.21 8.00
C ARG A 196 4.46 13.35 6.66
N ASN A 197 3.75 13.18 5.57
CA ASN A 197 4.28 13.36 4.22
C ASN A 197 3.62 14.57 3.55
N ASP A 198 4.44 15.43 2.92
CA ASP A 198 3.97 16.53 2.07
C ASP A 198 3.50 15.93 0.73
N LEU A 199 2.23 16.18 0.38
CA LEU A 199 1.64 15.71 -0.87
C LEU A 199 2.18 16.42 -2.14
N ARG A 200 3.05 17.41 -1.95
CA ARG A 200 3.74 18.11 -3.04
C ARG A 200 5.20 17.64 -3.19
N SER A 201 5.64 16.70 -2.36
CA SER A 201 6.97 16.10 -2.41
C SER A 201 7.04 14.92 -3.38
N SER A 202 8.16 14.20 -3.39
CA SER A 202 8.30 12.95 -4.17
C SER A 202 7.52 11.75 -3.61
N GLY A 203 7.03 11.82 -2.35
CA GLY A 203 6.47 10.66 -1.65
C GLY A 203 7.52 9.70 -1.09
N PHE A 204 8.80 10.03 -1.24
CA PHE A 204 9.95 9.29 -0.69
C PHE A 204 10.80 10.22 0.19
N GLY A 205 11.54 9.65 1.12
CA GLY A 205 12.57 10.39 1.89
C GLY A 205 12.11 10.97 3.23
N ALA A 206 10.85 11.29 3.45
CA ALA A 206 10.37 11.75 4.76
C ALA A 206 10.10 10.59 5.74
N GLY A 207 10.15 9.37 5.26
CA GLY A 207 9.69 8.17 5.94
C GLY A 207 8.29 7.75 5.47
N GLY A 208 7.82 6.63 5.98
CA GLY A 208 6.50 6.09 5.65
C GLY A 208 6.14 4.93 6.57
N THR A 209 4.94 4.43 6.42
CA THR A 209 4.46 3.27 7.18
C THR A 209 4.60 1.96 6.41
N ARG A 210 5.39 1.96 5.33
CA ARG A 210 5.81 0.77 4.59
C ARG A 210 7.31 0.55 4.73
N ALA A 211 7.75 -0.69 4.58
CA ALA A 211 9.13 -1.11 4.75
C ALA A 211 10.13 -0.32 3.89
N HIS A 212 9.76 0.08 2.67
CA HIS A 212 10.65 0.82 1.77
C HIS A 212 10.98 2.26 2.22
N GLY A 213 10.39 2.74 3.33
CA GLY A 213 10.67 4.06 3.89
C GLY A 213 10.00 5.22 3.14
N GLY A 214 9.07 4.96 2.24
CA GLY A 214 8.26 5.97 1.56
C GLY A 214 6.80 5.97 2.02
N SER A 215 6.03 6.91 1.49
CA SER A 215 4.61 7.08 1.81
C SER A 215 3.79 5.86 1.44
N ALA A 216 2.90 5.46 2.35
CA ALA A 216 2.04 4.29 2.17
C ALA A 216 0.93 4.50 1.14
N ILE A 217 0.57 5.74 0.85
CA ILE A 217 -0.44 6.04 -0.18
C ILE A 217 0.15 6.08 -1.60
N GLY A 218 1.48 6.05 -1.72
CA GLY A 218 2.15 5.91 -3.01
C GLY A 218 1.80 4.57 -3.66
N GLY A 219 1.30 4.61 -4.89
CA GLY A 219 0.94 3.42 -5.66
C GLY A 219 -0.30 2.67 -5.19
N LEU A 220 -1.10 3.25 -4.28
CA LEU A 220 -2.39 2.71 -3.87
C LEU A 220 -3.41 2.88 -5.01
N ILE A 221 -4.01 1.79 -5.48
CA ILE A 221 -5.10 1.82 -6.45
C ILE A 221 -6.35 2.39 -5.78
N ARG A 222 -6.92 3.43 -6.37
CA ARG A 222 -8.09 4.13 -5.84
C ARG A 222 -9.38 3.43 -6.28
N SER A 223 -10.45 3.63 -5.53
CA SER A 223 -11.74 3.00 -5.82
C SER A 223 -12.28 3.37 -7.22
N ASN A 224 -12.12 4.61 -7.62
CA ASN A 224 -12.55 5.10 -8.94
C ASN A 224 -11.64 4.65 -10.10
N GLU A 225 -10.50 4.04 -9.84
CA GLU A 225 -9.57 3.58 -10.88
C GLU A 225 -9.87 2.17 -11.39
N LEU A 226 -10.80 1.45 -10.77
CA LEU A 226 -11.31 0.18 -11.26
C LEU A 226 -12.70 0.29 -11.91
N ASP A 227 -13.27 1.47 -12.01
CA ASP A 227 -14.57 1.73 -12.65
C ASP A 227 -14.45 2.17 -14.13
N GLY A 228 -13.25 2.12 -14.70
CA GLY A 228 -12.94 2.57 -16.06
C GLY A 228 -12.11 3.85 -16.12
N THR A 229 -11.85 4.50 -15.00
CA THR A 229 -10.92 5.63 -14.91
C THR A 229 -9.47 5.12 -15.09
N PRO A 230 -8.67 5.70 -15.99
CA PRO A 230 -7.30 5.24 -16.20
C PRO A 230 -6.42 5.49 -14.98
N ILE A 231 -5.70 4.48 -14.53
CA ILE A 231 -4.66 4.60 -13.49
C ILE A 231 -3.47 5.37 -14.09
N ARG A 232 -3.10 6.49 -13.49
CA ARG A 232 -2.07 7.42 -14.01
C ARG A 232 -0.88 7.58 -13.07
N HIS A 233 -0.50 6.53 -12.38
CA HIS A 233 0.64 6.48 -11.46
C HIS A 233 1.23 5.08 -11.41
N ALA A 234 2.48 4.97 -10.92
CA ALA A 234 3.10 3.69 -10.63
C ALA A 234 2.39 3.01 -9.46
N LEU A 235 2.37 1.68 -9.44
CA LEU A 235 1.70 0.90 -8.42
C LEU A 235 2.65 0.49 -7.28
N ALA A 236 2.10 0.21 -6.12
CA ALA A 236 2.81 -0.38 -5.00
C ALA A 236 2.68 -1.91 -5.06
N VAL A 237 3.80 -2.61 -4.92
CA VAL A 237 3.81 -4.07 -4.88
C VAL A 237 4.59 -4.56 -3.66
N ALA A 238 4.02 -5.52 -2.91
CA ALA A 238 4.76 -6.28 -1.92
C ALA A 238 5.18 -7.63 -2.48
N LEU A 239 6.26 -8.18 -1.93
CA LEU A 239 6.81 -9.47 -2.29
C LEU A 239 6.99 -10.35 -1.05
N SER A 240 7.10 -11.67 -1.24
CA SER A 240 7.44 -12.57 -0.13
C SER A 240 8.91 -12.43 0.28
N ALA A 241 9.22 -12.86 1.50
CA ALA A 241 10.58 -12.94 2.00
C ALA A 241 11.50 -13.79 1.07
N GLY A 242 10.93 -14.82 0.42
CA GLY A 242 11.63 -15.64 -0.58
C GLY A 242 11.88 -14.96 -1.92
N GLN A 243 11.22 -13.85 -2.19
CA GLN A 243 11.44 -13.02 -3.36
C GLN A 243 12.31 -11.80 -3.03
N LEU A 244 12.26 -11.31 -1.79
CA LEU A 244 13.02 -10.15 -1.35
C LEU A 244 14.48 -10.51 -1.08
N LYS A 245 15.37 -9.59 -1.43
CA LYS A 245 16.81 -9.63 -1.15
C LYS A 245 17.16 -8.56 -0.12
N GLN A 246 18.03 -8.88 0.84
CA GLN A 246 18.60 -7.92 1.76
C GLN A 246 19.27 -6.75 1.01
N GLY A 247 19.09 -5.54 1.53
CA GLY A 247 19.47 -4.28 0.93
C GLY A 247 18.35 -3.70 0.05
N PHE A 248 18.39 -2.41 -0.14
CA PHE A 248 17.41 -1.69 -0.92
C PHE A 248 18.07 -0.88 -2.03
N VAL A 249 17.27 -0.53 -3.03
CA VAL A 249 17.68 0.32 -4.15
C VAL A 249 16.78 1.55 -4.24
N TRP A 250 17.30 2.63 -4.83
CA TRP A 250 16.50 3.83 -5.07
C TRP A 250 15.18 3.48 -5.80
N PRO A 251 14.02 4.08 -5.41
CA PRO A 251 13.85 5.21 -4.50
C PRO A 251 13.62 4.82 -3.03
N ALA A 252 13.69 3.52 -2.67
CA ALA A 252 13.58 3.12 -1.28
C ALA A 252 14.72 3.71 -0.44
N THR A 253 14.42 4.02 0.81
CA THR A 253 15.36 4.55 1.81
C THR A 253 15.53 3.61 3.00
N ALA A 254 14.77 2.51 3.02
CA ALA A 254 14.76 1.51 4.09
C ALA A 254 14.30 0.14 3.57
N GLU A 255 14.38 -0.84 4.43
CA GLU A 255 13.79 -2.18 4.33
C GLU A 255 13.34 -2.66 5.71
N ASP A 256 12.72 -3.83 5.83
CA ASP A 256 12.35 -4.39 7.14
C ASP A 256 13.57 -4.55 8.06
N GLY A 257 13.40 -4.26 9.34
CA GLY A 257 14.49 -4.32 10.31
C GLY A 257 15.09 -5.71 10.52
N ASP A 258 14.37 -6.77 10.14
CA ASP A 258 14.81 -8.17 10.20
C ASP A 258 15.27 -8.72 8.83
N ALA A 259 15.38 -7.87 7.80
CA ALA A 259 15.70 -8.27 6.42
C ALA A 259 16.93 -9.16 6.31
N GLN A 260 17.97 -8.89 7.12
CA GLN A 260 19.22 -9.66 7.12
C GLN A 260 19.04 -11.14 7.50
N TRP A 261 17.95 -11.49 8.18
CA TRP A 261 17.67 -12.87 8.59
C TRP A 261 16.45 -13.46 7.87
N SER A 262 15.60 -12.62 7.31
CA SER A 262 14.34 -13.07 6.72
C SER A 262 14.32 -13.02 5.19
N TYR A 263 15.14 -12.17 4.53
CA TYR A 263 15.16 -12.06 3.08
C TYR A 263 16.21 -13.01 2.47
N TYR A 264 15.75 -13.87 1.56
CA TYR A 264 16.61 -14.86 0.89
C TYR A 264 16.37 -14.98 -0.62
N GLY A 265 15.66 -14.02 -1.21
CA GLY A 265 15.38 -13.93 -2.64
C GLY A 265 16.40 -13.09 -3.41
N ALA A 266 15.97 -12.54 -4.54
CA ALA A 266 16.84 -11.83 -5.46
C ALA A 266 16.44 -10.37 -5.72
N VAL A 267 15.23 -9.92 -5.31
CA VAL A 267 14.65 -8.60 -5.64
C VAL A 267 14.78 -7.65 -4.45
N PRO A 268 15.63 -6.61 -4.50
CA PRO A 268 15.72 -5.64 -3.41
C PRO A 268 14.46 -4.80 -3.27
N MET A 269 14.19 -4.31 -2.05
CA MET A 269 13.20 -3.25 -1.80
C MET A 269 13.52 -2.02 -2.66
N GLY A 270 12.49 -1.34 -3.19
CA GLY A 270 12.67 -0.21 -4.11
C GLY A 270 12.85 -0.62 -5.58
N SER A 271 12.99 -1.92 -5.91
CA SER A 271 13.08 -2.34 -7.31
C SER A 271 11.89 -1.85 -8.11
N TYR A 272 12.16 -1.36 -9.31
CA TYR A 272 11.13 -0.92 -10.24
C TYR A 272 10.79 -2.02 -11.23
N LEU A 273 9.50 -2.29 -11.35
CA LEU A 273 8.92 -3.36 -12.16
C LEU A 273 8.01 -2.74 -13.23
N ALA A 274 7.98 -3.33 -14.43
CA ALA A 274 7.01 -2.92 -15.44
C ALA A 274 6.66 -4.08 -16.38
N ILE A 275 5.56 -3.93 -17.12
CA ILE A 275 5.23 -4.76 -18.27
C ILE A 275 5.90 -4.11 -19.49
N PRO A 276 6.77 -4.81 -20.22
CA PRO A 276 7.39 -4.24 -21.42
C PRO A 276 6.38 -3.80 -22.47
N LEU A 277 6.65 -2.70 -23.18
CA LEU A 277 5.78 -2.19 -24.25
C LEU A 277 5.60 -3.19 -25.40
N SER A 278 6.49 -4.17 -25.56
CA SER A 278 6.37 -5.26 -26.53
C SER A 278 5.28 -6.28 -26.19
N VAL A 279 4.73 -6.25 -24.97
CA VAL A 279 3.61 -7.12 -24.57
C VAL A 279 2.31 -6.50 -25.08
N ASP A 280 1.59 -7.24 -25.94
CA ASP A 280 0.23 -6.84 -26.32
C ASP A 280 -0.75 -7.13 -25.17
N VAL A 281 -1.07 -6.08 -24.40
CA VAL A 281 -2.04 -6.17 -23.31
C VAL A 281 -3.43 -6.58 -23.82
N GLY A 282 -3.77 -6.26 -25.09
CA GLY A 282 -5.04 -6.65 -25.71
C GLY A 282 -5.18 -8.17 -25.87
N ALA A 283 -4.07 -8.88 -26.05
CA ALA A 283 -4.03 -10.33 -26.25
C ALA A 283 -4.03 -11.13 -24.93
N LEU A 284 -3.96 -10.49 -23.75
CA LEU A 284 -3.84 -11.20 -22.47
C LEU A 284 -5.16 -11.75 -21.92
N ASN A 285 -6.28 -11.55 -22.58
CA ASN A 285 -7.62 -12.02 -22.16
C ASN A 285 -7.95 -11.64 -20.70
N LEU A 286 -7.69 -10.38 -20.35
CA LEU A 286 -7.93 -9.83 -19.01
C LEU A 286 -9.35 -9.25 -18.90
N THR A 287 -9.87 -9.18 -17.68
CA THR A 287 -11.04 -8.37 -17.35
C THR A 287 -10.77 -6.88 -17.60
N PRO A 288 -11.79 -6.01 -17.64
CA PRO A 288 -11.57 -4.56 -17.73
C PRO A 288 -10.62 -4.02 -16.67
N GLU A 289 -10.75 -4.48 -15.42
CA GLU A 289 -9.94 -4.07 -14.26
C GLU A 289 -8.49 -4.59 -14.38
N GLY A 290 -8.33 -5.87 -14.74
CA GLY A 290 -7.01 -6.44 -15.02
C GLY A 290 -6.32 -5.73 -16.17
N ARG A 291 -7.06 -5.33 -17.20
CA ARG A 291 -6.54 -4.54 -18.31
C ARG A 291 -6.12 -3.13 -17.89
N ALA A 292 -6.92 -2.44 -17.05
CA ALA A 292 -6.56 -1.14 -16.50
C ALA A 292 -5.24 -1.21 -15.72
N VAL A 293 -5.09 -2.20 -14.85
CA VAL A 293 -3.85 -2.45 -14.08
C VAL A 293 -2.69 -2.84 -15.02
N ALA A 294 -2.91 -3.69 -16.03
CA ALA A 294 -1.87 -4.03 -17.01
C ALA A 294 -1.33 -2.79 -17.75
N LEU A 295 -2.23 -1.89 -18.16
CA LEU A 295 -1.86 -0.64 -18.82
C LEU A 295 -1.12 0.32 -17.87
N ALA A 296 -1.51 0.38 -16.59
CA ALA A 296 -0.76 1.13 -15.58
C ALA A 296 0.65 0.56 -15.40
N LEU A 297 0.77 -0.75 -15.22
CA LEU A 297 2.06 -1.45 -15.12
C LEU A 297 2.94 -1.29 -16.37
N GLN A 298 2.33 -1.11 -17.54
CA GLN A 298 3.06 -0.87 -18.80
C GLN A 298 3.49 0.59 -18.96
N ARG A 299 2.70 1.54 -18.44
CA ARG A 299 2.94 2.99 -18.61
C ARG A 299 3.70 3.62 -17.47
N TYR A 300 3.46 3.14 -16.26
CA TYR A 300 3.99 3.72 -15.01
C TYR A 300 4.74 2.70 -14.17
N GLY A 301 4.59 1.41 -14.42
CA GLY A 301 5.25 0.36 -13.64
C GLY A 301 4.76 0.23 -12.20
N ALA A 302 5.61 -0.36 -11.37
CA ALA A 302 5.37 -0.55 -9.94
C ALA A 302 6.68 -0.53 -9.15
N TYR A 303 6.63 -0.12 -7.89
CA TYR A 303 7.75 -0.19 -6.96
C TYR A 303 7.53 -1.27 -5.90
N VAL A 304 8.59 -2.02 -5.59
CA VAL A 304 8.62 -2.95 -4.46
C VAL A 304 8.70 -2.15 -3.17
N VAL A 305 7.64 -2.19 -2.36
CA VAL A 305 7.46 -1.28 -1.21
C VAL A 305 7.40 -1.99 0.13
N ASP A 306 7.14 -3.31 0.14
CA ASP A 306 6.84 -4.02 1.38
C ASP A 306 7.06 -5.51 1.25
N ARG A 307 6.97 -6.21 2.40
CA ARG A 307 6.97 -7.67 2.50
C ARG A 307 5.53 -8.17 2.75
N ALA A 308 5.16 -9.24 2.06
CA ALA A 308 3.89 -9.96 2.24
C ALA A 308 4.08 -11.47 2.09
N SER A 309 3.00 -12.22 2.00
CA SER A 309 3.07 -13.68 1.74
C SER A 309 3.49 -14.01 0.31
N GLY A 310 3.27 -13.10 -0.64
CA GLY A 310 3.56 -13.26 -2.07
C GLY A 310 3.52 -11.92 -2.80
N VAL A 311 3.26 -11.96 -4.10
CA VAL A 311 3.08 -10.72 -4.88
C VAL A 311 1.72 -10.12 -4.58
N MET A 312 1.70 -8.95 -3.93
CA MET A 312 0.48 -8.25 -3.53
C MET A 312 0.43 -6.85 -4.13
N LEU A 313 -0.71 -6.45 -4.67
CA LEU A 313 -1.07 -5.06 -4.93
C LEU A 313 -1.98 -4.56 -3.80
N TYR A 314 -2.24 -3.26 -3.79
CA TYR A 314 -3.05 -2.62 -2.76
C TYR A 314 -4.11 -1.72 -3.38
N THR A 315 -5.35 -1.84 -2.87
CA THR A 315 -6.46 -0.96 -3.20
C THR A 315 -7.03 -0.32 -1.95
N GLU A 316 -7.89 0.68 -2.13
CA GLU A 316 -8.68 1.22 -1.03
C GLU A 316 -9.65 0.18 -0.45
N PRO A 317 -9.94 0.23 0.87
CA PRO A 317 -10.83 -0.72 1.54
C PRO A 317 -12.26 -0.75 1.00
N SER A 318 -12.74 0.35 0.41
CA SER A 318 -14.07 0.45 -0.17
C SER A 318 -14.32 -0.56 -1.31
N LEU A 319 -13.26 -1.08 -1.93
CA LEU A 319 -13.35 -2.10 -2.97
C LEU A 319 -13.55 -3.52 -2.43
N GLU A 320 -13.35 -3.76 -1.11
CA GLU A 320 -13.47 -5.12 -0.57
C GLU A 320 -14.90 -5.66 -0.75
N GLY A 321 -14.99 -6.82 -1.39
CA GLY A 321 -16.26 -7.48 -1.72
C GLY A 321 -16.90 -6.99 -3.02
N SER A 322 -16.26 -6.09 -3.76
CA SER A 322 -16.76 -5.65 -5.08
C SER A 322 -16.42 -6.67 -6.18
N SER A 323 -17.20 -6.64 -7.26
CA SER A 323 -16.96 -7.46 -8.45
C SER A 323 -15.69 -7.04 -9.19
N GLU A 324 -15.36 -5.76 -9.15
CA GLU A 324 -14.18 -5.15 -9.76
C GLU A 324 -12.91 -5.70 -9.12
N LEU A 325 -12.88 -5.78 -7.80
CA LEU A 325 -11.76 -6.36 -7.07
C LEU A 325 -11.63 -7.88 -7.33
N ASP A 326 -12.75 -8.61 -7.36
CA ASP A 326 -12.75 -10.05 -7.66
C ASP A 326 -12.27 -10.32 -9.09
N ASN A 327 -12.61 -9.45 -10.04
CA ASN A 327 -12.12 -9.48 -11.41
C ASN A 327 -10.60 -9.26 -11.47
N LEU A 328 -10.09 -8.21 -10.81
CA LEU A 328 -8.66 -7.94 -10.75
C LEU A 328 -7.89 -9.11 -10.08
N ARG A 329 -8.38 -9.63 -8.96
CA ARG A 329 -7.78 -10.77 -8.23
C ARG A 329 -7.63 -12.01 -9.12
N ARG A 330 -8.57 -12.24 -10.02
CA ARG A 330 -8.55 -13.35 -10.98
C ARG A 330 -7.41 -13.21 -11.99
N ASP A 331 -7.11 -11.98 -12.39
CA ASP A 331 -6.12 -11.68 -13.42
C ASP A 331 -4.69 -11.58 -12.89
N MET A 332 -4.50 -11.47 -11.57
CA MET A 332 -3.20 -11.20 -10.94
C MET A 332 -2.09 -12.17 -11.39
N ARG A 333 -2.39 -13.46 -11.57
CA ARG A 333 -1.39 -14.42 -12.03
C ARG A 333 -0.89 -14.10 -13.44
N THR A 334 -1.78 -13.71 -14.33
CA THR A 334 -1.44 -13.28 -15.70
C THR A 334 -0.59 -12.01 -15.67
N LEU A 335 -0.99 -11.02 -14.85
CA LEU A 335 -0.26 -9.75 -14.70
C LEU A 335 1.16 -9.96 -14.19
N VAL A 336 1.32 -10.72 -13.11
CA VAL A 336 2.64 -11.02 -12.53
C VAL A 336 3.53 -11.77 -13.53
N GLY A 337 2.96 -12.66 -14.34
CA GLY A 337 3.67 -13.36 -15.39
C GLY A 337 4.27 -12.45 -16.48
N GLN A 338 3.77 -11.22 -16.63
CA GLN A 338 4.29 -10.25 -17.58
C GLN A 338 5.33 -9.29 -16.99
N LEU A 339 5.39 -9.15 -15.66
CA LEU A 339 6.28 -8.21 -14.98
C LEU A 339 7.76 -8.56 -15.22
N ARG A 340 8.58 -7.54 -15.38
CA ARG A 340 10.04 -7.63 -15.47
C ARG A 340 10.67 -6.50 -14.67
N ILE A 341 11.90 -6.71 -14.22
CA ILE A 341 12.70 -5.70 -13.53
C ILE A 341 13.24 -4.70 -14.55
N VAL A 342 13.12 -3.40 -14.27
CA VAL A 342 13.79 -2.34 -15.01
C VAL A 342 15.16 -2.11 -14.36
N ALA A 343 16.22 -2.39 -15.12
CA ALA A 343 17.58 -2.47 -14.58
C ALA A 343 18.25 -1.11 -14.36
N ASN A 344 17.80 -0.07 -15.08
CA ASN A 344 18.40 1.28 -15.06
C ASN A 344 17.56 2.32 -14.32
N ASN A 345 16.70 1.90 -13.39
CA ASN A 345 16.00 2.84 -12.52
C ASN A 345 16.96 3.42 -11.47
N SER A 346 17.11 4.74 -11.45
CA SER A 346 18.03 5.46 -10.55
C SER A 346 17.62 6.94 -10.41
N PRO A 347 18.20 7.72 -9.48
CA PRO A 347 17.95 9.17 -9.40
C PRO A 347 18.26 9.93 -10.69
N GLN A 348 19.21 9.43 -11.50
CA GLN A 348 19.60 10.01 -12.79
C GLN A 348 18.80 9.47 -13.97
N SER A 349 18.06 8.40 -13.76
CA SER A 349 17.26 7.72 -14.77
C SER A 349 15.94 7.23 -14.16
N VAL A 350 15.13 8.18 -13.72
CA VAL A 350 13.85 7.89 -13.05
C VAL A 350 12.98 7.05 -13.97
N ASN A 351 12.50 5.91 -13.49
CA ASN A 351 11.68 4.96 -14.24
C ASN A 351 12.31 4.50 -15.58
N GLY A 352 13.65 4.55 -15.68
CA GLY A 352 14.38 4.20 -16.91
C GLY A 352 14.41 5.32 -17.97
N TRP A 353 14.10 6.56 -17.59
CA TRP A 353 14.36 7.71 -18.47
C TRP A 353 15.85 7.85 -18.69
N ASN A 354 16.24 7.90 -19.96
CA ASN A 354 17.58 8.32 -20.35
C ASN A 354 17.41 9.69 -21.00
N PRO A 355 18.02 10.75 -20.49
CA PRO A 355 17.95 12.10 -21.08
C PRO A 355 18.53 12.11 -22.51
#